data_5444c4ae478a6e0321ff7b7dc9b8e680
#
_entry.id   5444c4ae478a6e0321ff7b7dc9b8e680
#
_cell.length_a   1.000
_cell.length_b   1.000
_cell.length_c   1.000
_cell.angle_alpha   90.00
_cell.angle_beta   90.00
_cell.angle_gamma   90.00
#
_symmetry.space_group_name_H-M   'P 1'
#
loop_
_entity.id
_entity.type
_entity.pdbx_description
1 polymer ?
#
loop_
_entity_poly.entity_id
_entity_poly.type
_entity_poly.pdbx_seq_one_letter_code
_entity_poly.pdbx_strand_id
1 'polypeptide(L)'
;YFLEKATVDITSTPEVEKVPAERVFYLADKTRPSEVREITPLVRALDEIRDLEEFFNAVSFKQKINAAVAVFITTQKDAAASIGRSIMQQQQAKDNKTNQRIDAGSIKYLDPGQDVKTLVPAGQSSELADFNLSINRRIGAGHNLSYEMMTRDVSMVNYSSARQNLLEDWKVFEGEQQFIIEHFLNFVLEDVVTAAYLAGRLPHAPKDFMANRQKYLKHEFIGQGLPWIDPLKEAQANQVMLATGQITLKDIYAKKGKDW
;
A
#
# COMPACT_ATOMS: atom_id res chain seq x y z
N TYR A 1 20.51 15.06 17.32
CA TYR A 1 20.35 13.97 16.34
C TYR A 1 21.72 13.43 15.97
N PHE A 2 21.76 12.17 15.54
CA PHE A 2 22.98 11.49 15.12
C PHE A 2 22.75 10.96 13.72
N LEU A 3 23.60 11.33 12.78
CA LEU A 3 23.61 10.81 11.43
C LEU A 3 24.73 9.77 11.31
N GLU A 4 24.37 8.61 10.85
CA GLU A 4 25.30 7.54 10.54
C GLU A 4 25.84 7.79 9.13
N LYS A 5 27.16 7.97 9.01
CA LYS A 5 27.79 8.06 7.70
C LYS A 5 27.77 6.69 7.04
N ALA A 6 27.27 6.61 5.82
CA ALA A 6 27.29 5.38 5.05
C ALA A 6 28.74 4.90 4.88
N THR A 7 29.10 3.83 5.56
CA THR A 7 30.37 3.14 5.38
C THR A 7 30.17 1.99 4.40
N VAL A 8 31.00 1.94 3.36
CA VAL A 8 31.01 0.84 2.38
C VAL A 8 31.52 -0.45 3.01
N ASP A 9 32.14 -0.37 4.18
CA ASP A 9 32.75 -1.49 4.87
C ASP A 9 31.90 -1.96 6.04
N ILE A 10 31.34 -3.17 5.91
CA ILE A 10 30.44 -3.81 6.89
C ILE A 10 31.16 -4.12 8.23
N THR A 11 32.49 -4.07 8.25
CA THR A 11 33.30 -4.40 9.44
C THR A 11 33.72 -3.18 10.25
N SER A 12 33.52 -1.97 9.74
CA SER A 12 33.87 -0.74 10.45
C SER A 12 32.74 -0.24 11.33
N THR A 13 33.07 0.23 12.54
CA THR A 13 32.10 0.91 13.40
C THR A 13 31.60 2.16 12.66
N PRO A 14 30.27 2.35 12.52
CA PRO A 14 29.74 3.50 11.79
C PRO A 14 30.19 4.81 12.44
N GLU A 15 30.76 5.70 11.66
CA GLU A 15 31.11 7.04 12.13
C GLU A 15 29.84 7.86 12.29
N VAL A 16 29.56 8.26 13.50
CA VAL A 16 28.31 8.98 13.86
C VAL A 16 28.61 10.48 13.96
N GLU A 17 27.97 11.30 13.15
CA GLU A 17 28.06 12.74 13.23
C GLU A 17 26.91 13.31 14.06
N LYS A 18 27.24 14.14 15.05
CA LYS A 18 26.25 14.83 15.89
C LYS A 18 25.74 16.08 15.17
N VAL A 19 24.46 16.06 14.81
CA VAL A 19 23.80 17.19 14.16
C VAL A 19 22.95 17.95 15.19
N PRO A 20 23.13 19.28 15.36
CA PRO A 20 22.30 20.10 16.23
C PRO A 20 20.83 20.01 15.82
N ALA A 21 19.91 20.07 16.79
CA ALA A 21 18.47 19.99 16.55
C ALA A 21 17.97 21.12 15.63
N GLU A 22 18.60 22.29 15.67
CA GLU A 22 18.28 23.46 14.84
C GLU A 22 18.51 23.23 13.33
N ARG A 23 19.28 22.22 12.97
CA ARG A 23 19.56 21.82 11.58
C ARG A 23 18.76 20.62 11.10
N VAL A 24 17.79 20.18 11.90
CA VAL A 24 17.01 18.97 11.60
C VAL A 24 15.52 19.33 11.60
N PHE A 25 14.89 19.16 10.45
CA PHE A 25 13.44 19.14 10.37
C PHE A 25 12.95 17.73 10.69
N TYR A 26 12.16 17.61 11.75
CA TYR A 26 11.54 16.36 12.11
C TYR A 26 10.04 16.44 11.80
N LEU A 27 9.68 15.87 10.63
CA LEU A 27 8.28 15.73 10.23
C LEU A 27 7.69 14.52 10.92
N ALA A 28 6.72 14.73 11.77
CA ALA A 28 5.99 13.68 12.46
C ALA A 28 4.56 14.12 12.71
N ASP A 29 3.61 13.37 12.18
CA ASP A 29 2.18 13.51 12.50
C ASP A 29 1.88 12.74 13.79
N LYS A 30 2.03 13.43 14.92
CA LYS A 30 1.87 12.84 16.25
C LYS A 30 0.41 12.65 16.59
N THR A 31 -0.01 11.41 16.76
CA THR A 31 -1.37 11.09 17.18
C THR A 31 -1.59 11.23 18.68
N ARG A 32 -0.52 11.24 19.49
CA ARG A 32 -0.58 11.34 20.95
C ARG A 32 0.35 12.43 21.48
N PRO A 33 -0.06 13.22 22.47
CA PRO A 33 0.78 14.31 23.01
C PRO A 33 2.13 13.86 23.59
N SER A 34 2.21 12.62 24.11
CA SER A 34 3.43 12.03 24.68
C SER A 34 4.32 11.33 23.67
N GLU A 35 3.96 11.33 22.41
CA GLU A 35 4.68 10.62 21.35
C GLU A 35 5.94 11.39 20.96
N VAL A 36 7.11 10.77 21.17
CA VAL A 36 8.41 11.37 20.83
C VAL A 36 8.75 11.14 19.36
N ARG A 37 8.36 9.97 18.82
CA ARG A 37 8.54 9.58 17.43
C ARG A 37 7.22 9.09 16.88
N GLU A 38 6.90 9.49 15.67
CA GLU A 38 5.73 8.99 14.97
C GLU A 38 5.86 7.50 14.70
N ILE A 39 4.74 6.80 14.87
CA ILE A 39 4.58 5.43 14.39
C ILE A 39 3.99 5.53 12.98
N THR A 40 4.65 4.89 12.01
CA THR A 40 4.18 4.93 10.62
C THR A 40 2.69 4.58 10.50
N PRO A 41 1.91 5.31 9.72
CA PRO A 41 0.49 5.00 9.48
C PRO A 41 0.25 3.57 8.96
N LEU A 42 1.26 2.95 8.33
CA LEU A 42 1.21 1.56 7.85
C LEU A 42 0.92 0.54 8.97
N VAL A 43 1.30 0.84 10.21
CA VAL A 43 1.05 -0.06 11.36
C VAL A 43 -0.43 -0.40 11.52
N ARG A 44 -1.33 0.52 11.15
CA ARG A 44 -2.79 0.31 11.26
C ARG A 44 -3.31 -0.80 10.34
N ALA A 45 -2.59 -1.11 9.28
CA ALA A 45 -2.98 -2.13 8.30
C ALA A 45 -1.95 -3.26 8.15
N LEU A 46 -0.90 -3.26 8.98
CA LEU A 46 0.22 -4.19 8.81
C LEU A 46 -0.19 -5.65 9.00
N ASP A 47 -1.05 -5.91 9.98
CA ASP A 47 -1.55 -7.26 10.24
C ASP A 47 -2.45 -7.74 9.09
N GLU A 48 -3.32 -6.89 8.57
CA GLU A 48 -4.16 -7.18 7.42
C GLU A 48 -3.36 -7.43 6.14
N ILE A 49 -2.27 -6.67 5.92
CA ILE A 49 -1.38 -6.86 4.77
C ILE A 49 -0.68 -8.22 4.88
N ARG A 50 -0.18 -8.59 6.07
CA ARG A 50 0.44 -9.90 6.30
C ARG A 50 -0.55 -11.03 6.09
N ASP A 51 -1.74 -10.92 6.66
CA ASP A 51 -2.78 -11.95 6.52
C ASP A 51 -3.20 -12.12 5.05
N LEU A 52 -3.25 -11.02 4.28
CA LEU A 52 -3.53 -11.06 2.86
C LEU A 52 -2.42 -11.79 2.08
N GLU A 53 -1.16 -11.53 2.40
CA GLU A 53 -0.02 -12.20 1.79
C GLU A 53 -0.03 -13.71 2.10
N GLU A 54 -0.22 -14.09 3.37
CA GLU A 54 -0.31 -15.50 3.79
C GLU A 54 -1.48 -16.20 3.09
N PHE A 55 -2.62 -15.54 2.97
CA PHE A 55 -3.78 -16.06 2.27
C PHE A 55 -3.49 -16.32 0.78
N PHE A 56 -2.92 -15.35 0.06
CA PHE A 56 -2.56 -15.54 -1.35
C PHE A 56 -1.52 -16.63 -1.54
N ASN A 57 -0.55 -16.77 -0.64
CA ASN A 57 0.41 -17.85 -0.66
C ASN A 57 -0.27 -19.20 -0.49
N ALA A 58 -1.21 -19.34 0.44
CA ALA A 58 -1.99 -20.55 0.66
C ALA A 58 -2.88 -20.89 -0.55
N VAL A 59 -3.56 -19.91 -1.13
CA VAL A 59 -4.39 -20.08 -2.34
C VAL A 59 -3.51 -20.49 -3.53
N SER A 60 -2.39 -19.83 -3.74
CA SER A 60 -1.44 -20.15 -4.81
C SER A 60 -0.90 -21.57 -4.68
N PHE A 61 -0.56 -21.98 -3.45
CA PHE A 61 -0.12 -23.36 -3.17
C PHE A 61 -1.24 -24.36 -3.45
N LYS A 62 -2.48 -24.10 -3.01
CA LYS A 62 -3.65 -24.93 -3.32
C LYS A 62 -3.86 -25.08 -4.83
N GLN A 63 -3.76 -23.97 -5.59
CA GLN A 63 -3.89 -24.02 -7.05
C GLN A 63 -2.79 -24.86 -7.71
N LYS A 64 -1.56 -24.77 -7.22
CA LYS A 64 -0.44 -25.60 -7.70
C LYS A 64 -0.69 -27.08 -7.44
N ILE A 65 -1.21 -27.45 -6.26
CA ILE A 65 -1.59 -28.83 -5.94
C ILE A 65 -2.71 -29.29 -6.86
N ASN A 66 -3.75 -28.48 -7.06
CA ASN A 66 -4.87 -28.81 -7.95
C ASN A 66 -4.42 -29.03 -9.39
N ALA A 67 -3.50 -28.20 -9.88
CA ALA A 67 -2.93 -28.32 -11.22
C ALA A 67 -2.03 -29.56 -11.36
N ALA A 68 -1.40 -30.02 -10.28
CA ALA A 68 -0.54 -31.19 -10.27
C ALA A 68 -1.33 -32.53 -10.25
N VAL A 69 -2.65 -32.49 -10.16
CA VAL A 69 -3.56 -33.66 -10.09
C VAL A 69 -2.99 -34.75 -9.17
N ALA A 70 -3.13 -34.56 -7.86
CA ALA A 70 -2.76 -35.64 -6.92
C ALA A 70 -3.77 -36.79 -6.99
N VAL A 71 -3.35 -37.89 -7.55
CA VAL A 71 -4.12 -39.10 -7.63
C VAL A 71 -3.65 -40.06 -6.52
N PHE A 72 -4.56 -40.43 -5.62
CA PHE A 72 -4.28 -41.44 -4.60
C PHE A 72 -4.82 -42.79 -5.06
N ILE A 73 -3.94 -43.76 -5.12
CA ILE A 73 -4.27 -45.17 -5.41
C ILE A 73 -4.57 -45.84 -4.08
N THR A 74 -5.81 -46.22 -3.85
CA THR A 74 -6.22 -46.97 -2.66
C THR A 74 -6.36 -48.45 -3.04
N THR A 75 -5.74 -49.34 -2.27
CA THR A 75 -5.89 -50.80 -2.46
C THR A 75 -6.87 -51.33 -1.46
N GLN A 76 -7.98 -51.91 -1.91
CA GLN A 76 -8.84 -52.71 -1.06
C GLN A 76 -8.13 -54.05 -0.76
N LYS A 77 -7.71 -54.23 0.47
CA LYS A 77 -7.20 -55.50 0.95
C LYS A 77 -8.39 -56.37 1.35
N ASP A 78 -8.72 -57.35 0.56
CA ASP A 78 -9.56 -58.44 1.03
C ASP A 78 -8.85 -59.15 2.19
N ALA A 79 -9.48 -59.15 3.35
CA ALA A 79 -8.89 -59.58 4.63
C ALA A 79 -8.47 -61.06 4.66
N ALA A 80 -8.88 -61.85 3.70
CA ALA A 80 -8.62 -63.30 3.68
C ALA A 80 -7.33 -63.74 2.97
N ALA A 81 -6.73 -62.88 2.11
CA ALA A 81 -5.54 -63.28 1.30
C ALA A 81 -4.22 -62.70 1.85
N SER A 82 -4.24 -61.96 2.95
CA SER A 82 -3.09 -61.13 3.36
C SER A 82 -2.11 -61.79 4.33
N ILE A 83 -2.47 -62.93 4.96
CA ILE A 83 -1.63 -63.49 6.01
C ILE A 83 -0.46 -64.32 5.46
N GLY A 84 -0.57 -64.88 4.27
CA GLY A 84 0.50 -65.70 3.66
C GLY A 84 1.54 -64.92 2.86
N ARG A 85 1.20 -63.73 2.30
CA ARG A 85 2.10 -62.93 1.45
C ARG A 85 2.88 -61.88 2.19
N SER A 86 2.44 -61.47 3.36
CA SER A 86 3.07 -60.37 4.13
C SER A 86 4.43 -60.73 4.71
N ILE A 87 4.72 -62.02 4.95
CA ILE A 87 6.00 -62.44 5.54
C ILE A 87 7.12 -62.50 4.48
N MET A 88 6.82 -62.86 3.22
CA MET A 88 7.82 -62.86 2.14
C MET A 88 8.08 -61.50 1.50
N GLN A 89 7.11 -60.59 1.50
CA GLN A 89 7.28 -59.24 0.93
C GLN A 89 7.94 -58.25 1.88
N GLN A 90 7.93 -58.49 3.17
CA GLN A 90 8.57 -57.61 4.16
C GLN A 90 10.09 -57.60 4.08
N GLN A 91 10.72 -58.61 3.50
CA GLN A 91 12.17 -58.70 3.29
C GLN A 91 12.63 -57.98 2.00
N GLN A 92 11.76 -57.78 1.00
CA GLN A 92 12.11 -57.08 -0.25
C GLN A 92 11.66 -55.61 -0.28
N ALA A 93 10.84 -55.19 0.67
CA ALA A 93 10.29 -53.82 0.71
C ALA A 93 11.19 -52.80 1.42
N LYS A 94 12.39 -53.21 1.87
CA LYS A 94 13.31 -52.28 2.54
C LYS A 94 14.01 -51.27 1.62
N ASP A 95 13.97 -51.50 0.29
CA ASP A 95 14.73 -50.67 -0.64
C ASP A 95 13.90 -49.85 -1.65
N ASN A 96 12.58 -49.90 -1.60
CA ASN A 96 11.77 -49.12 -2.55
C ASN A 96 10.74 -48.23 -1.86
N LYS A 97 11.23 -47.20 -1.14
CA LYS A 97 10.48 -45.97 -1.00
C LYS A 97 10.48 -45.25 -2.36
N THR A 98 9.71 -45.81 -3.29
CA THR A 98 9.51 -45.17 -4.59
C THR A 98 8.70 -43.91 -4.33
N ASN A 99 9.38 -42.78 -4.21
CA ASN A 99 8.78 -41.47 -4.45
C ASN A 99 8.34 -41.50 -5.92
N GLN A 100 7.14 -41.98 -6.17
CA GLN A 100 6.58 -41.99 -7.51
C GLN A 100 6.26 -40.52 -7.85
N ARG A 101 7.18 -39.91 -8.58
CA ARG A 101 6.96 -38.59 -9.18
C ARG A 101 5.84 -38.78 -10.22
N ILE A 102 4.74 -38.10 -10.01
CA ILE A 102 3.64 -38.04 -10.96
C ILE A 102 3.91 -36.86 -11.86
N ASP A 103 4.31 -37.09 -13.09
CA ASP A 103 4.47 -36.03 -14.07
C ASP A 103 3.11 -35.69 -14.69
N ALA A 104 2.87 -34.42 -15.00
CA ALA A 104 1.64 -33.97 -15.63
C ALA A 104 1.39 -34.72 -16.95
N GLY A 105 0.20 -35.30 -17.08
CA GLY A 105 -0.17 -36.10 -18.26
C GLY A 105 0.28 -37.56 -18.24
N SER A 106 0.87 -38.08 -17.16
CA SER A 106 1.22 -39.51 -17.05
C SER A 106 -0.03 -40.37 -16.85
N ILE A 107 -0.15 -41.42 -17.66
CA ILE A 107 -1.18 -42.46 -17.51
C ILE A 107 -0.57 -43.63 -16.76
N LYS A 108 -1.10 -43.97 -15.59
CA LYS A 108 -0.67 -45.14 -14.83
C LYS A 108 -1.77 -46.21 -14.87
N TYR A 109 -1.37 -47.44 -15.19
CA TYR A 109 -2.24 -48.61 -15.09
C TYR A 109 -2.28 -49.06 -13.63
N LEU A 110 -3.48 -49.36 -13.16
CA LEU A 110 -3.74 -49.84 -11.82
C LEU A 110 -3.77 -51.35 -11.77
N ASP A 111 -3.29 -51.93 -10.68
CA ASP A 111 -3.44 -53.34 -10.40
C ASP A 111 -4.88 -53.72 -10.01
N PRO A 112 -5.34 -54.96 -10.24
CA PRO A 112 -6.65 -55.38 -9.81
C PRO A 112 -6.87 -55.16 -8.30
N GLY A 113 -7.97 -54.51 -7.94
CA GLY A 113 -8.30 -54.14 -6.56
C GLY A 113 -7.81 -52.76 -6.11
N GLN A 114 -7.20 -52.01 -7.00
CA GLN A 114 -6.84 -50.61 -6.74
C GLN A 114 -7.93 -49.68 -7.27
N ASP A 115 -8.25 -48.64 -6.49
CA ASP A 115 -9.20 -47.61 -6.86
C ASP A 115 -8.51 -46.23 -6.82
N VAL A 116 -8.95 -45.34 -7.68
CA VAL A 116 -8.38 -44.01 -7.82
C VAL A 116 -9.28 -42.99 -7.10
N LYS A 117 -8.75 -42.40 -6.06
CA LYS A 117 -9.40 -41.24 -5.42
C LYS A 117 -8.65 -39.96 -5.78
N THR A 118 -9.31 -39.12 -6.53
CA THR A 118 -8.82 -37.76 -6.80
C THR A 118 -9.11 -36.90 -5.58
N LEU A 119 -8.08 -36.33 -4.97
CA LEU A 119 -8.27 -35.30 -3.94
C LEU A 119 -8.59 -33.98 -4.66
N VAL A 120 -9.88 -33.67 -4.73
CA VAL A 120 -10.32 -32.35 -5.14
C VAL A 120 -10.47 -31.53 -3.86
N PRO A 121 -9.55 -30.60 -3.54
CA PRO A 121 -9.70 -29.75 -2.38
C PRO A 121 -10.97 -28.92 -2.55
N ALA A 122 -11.99 -29.19 -1.73
CA ALA A 122 -13.20 -28.42 -1.72
C ALA A 122 -12.86 -26.97 -1.30
N GLY A 123 -13.33 -26.00 -2.05
CA GLY A 123 -13.20 -24.57 -1.73
C GLY A 123 -13.84 -23.75 -2.82
N GLN A 124 -14.84 -22.96 -2.43
CA GLN A 124 -15.59 -22.16 -3.37
C GLN A 124 -14.77 -20.92 -3.77
N SER A 125 -14.75 -20.59 -5.05
CA SER A 125 -14.06 -19.41 -5.57
C SER A 125 -14.72 -18.10 -5.11
N SER A 126 -16.01 -18.12 -4.77
CA SER A 126 -16.75 -16.96 -4.26
C SER A 126 -16.27 -16.49 -2.89
N GLU A 127 -15.98 -17.42 -1.97
CA GLU A 127 -15.47 -17.08 -0.64
C GLU A 127 -14.10 -16.39 -0.71
N LEU A 128 -13.29 -16.76 -1.70
CA LEU A 128 -11.97 -16.14 -1.92
C LEU A 128 -12.09 -14.68 -2.37
N ALA A 129 -13.04 -14.38 -3.24
CA ALA A 129 -13.27 -13.02 -3.72
C ALA A 129 -13.80 -12.12 -2.60
N ASP A 130 -14.76 -12.60 -1.82
CA ASP A 130 -15.35 -11.86 -0.70
C ASP A 130 -14.33 -11.60 0.42
N PHE A 131 -13.49 -12.59 0.72
CA PHE A 131 -12.42 -12.43 1.69
C PHE A 131 -11.40 -11.39 1.23
N ASN A 132 -10.92 -11.48 -0.02
CA ASN A 132 -10.00 -10.50 -0.60
C ASN A 132 -10.59 -9.08 -0.57
N LEU A 133 -11.86 -8.93 -0.96
CA LEU A 133 -12.56 -7.65 -0.92
C LEU A 133 -12.63 -7.09 0.51
N SER A 134 -12.97 -7.94 1.49
CA SER A 134 -13.08 -7.55 2.90
C SER A 134 -11.74 -7.06 3.46
N ILE A 135 -10.65 -7.81 3.23
CA ILE A 135 -9.32 -7.41 3.71
C ILE A 135 -8.86 -6.12 3.06
N ASN A 136 -9.01 -5.97 1.73
CA ASN A 136 -8.61 -4.74 1.05
C ASN A 136 -9.39 -3.52 1.54
N ARG A 137 -10.69 -3.67 1.87
CA ARG A 137 -11.48 -2.61 2.51
C ARG A 137 -10.93 -2.23 3.89
N ARG A 138 -10.51 -3.20 4.69
CA ARG A 138 -9.91 -2.95 6.01
C ARG A 138 -8.56 -2.25 5.89
N ILE A 139 -7.72 -2.65 4.94
CA ILE A 139 -6.45 -1.98 4.65
C ILE A 139 -6.71 -0.52 4.23
N GLY A 140 -7.64 -0.29 3.30
CA GLY A 140 -8.03 1.07 2.88
C GLY A 140 -8.53 1.91 4.06
N ALA A 141 -9.41 1.36 4.88
CA ALA A 141 -9.92 2.03 6.07
C ALA A 141 -8.81 2.37 7.09
N GLY A 142 -7.79 1.51 7.24
CA GLY A 142 -6.62 1.77 8.08
C GLY A 142 -5.82 3.01 7.65
N HIS A 143 -5.89 3.36 6.35
CA HIS A 143 -5.25 4.53 5.76
C HIS A 143 -6.21 5.69 5.49
N ASN A 144 -7.47 5.60 5.93
CA ASN A 144 -8.54 6.55 5.63
C ASN A 144 -8.78 6.73 4.11
N LEU A 145 -8.57 5.67 3.33
CA LEU A 145 -8.79 5.65 1.88
C LEU A 145 -9.92 4.70 1.52
N SER A 146 -10.65 5.05 0.46
CA SER A 146 -11.66 4.16 -0.11
C SER A 146 -10.99 2.95 -0.77
N TYR A 147 -11.75 1.84 -0.87
CA TYR A 147 -11.31 0.63 -1.59
C TYR A 147 -10.93 0.97 -3.03
N GLU A 148 -11.73 1.77 -3.71
CA GLU A 148 -11.56 2.17 -5.09
C GLU A 148 -10.27 2.98 -5.31
N MET A 149 -9.95 3.87 -4.37
CA MET A 149 -8.71 4.65 -4.43
C MET A 149 -7.47 3.76 -4.25
N MET A 150 -7.53 2.83 -3.30
CA MET A 150 -6.41 1.94 -2.98
C MET A 150 -6.17 0.90 -4.08
N THR A 151 -7.24 0.26 -4.60
CA THR A 151 -7.14 -0.82 -5.59
C THR A 151 -7.28 -0.36 -7.03
N ARG A 152 -7.81 0.85 -7.26
CA ARG A 152 -8.24 1.38 -8.55
C ARG A 152 -9.32 0.55 -9.23
N ASP A 153 -10.03 -0.26 -8.47
CA ASP A 153 -11.15 -1.07 -8.95
C ASP A 153 -12.47 -0.35 -8.70
N VAL A 154 -13.07 0.15 -9.77
CA VAL A 154 -14.36 0.86 -9.76
C VAL A 154 -15.51 -0.01 -10.26
N SER A 155 -15.30 -1.31 -10.46
CA SER A 155 -16.27 -2.23 -11.04
C SER A 155 -17.55 -2.38 -10.21
N MET A 156 -17.45 -2.20 -8.89
CA MET A 156 -18.53 -2.41 -7.92
C MET A 156 -19.31 -1.14 -7.56
N VAL A 157 -18.91 0.03 -8.09
CA VAL A 157 -19.52 1.32 -7.75
C VAL A 157 -20.10 2.02 -8.98
N ASN A 158 -21.16 2.77 -8.75
CA ASN A 158 -21.68 3.67 -9.79
C ASN A 158 -20.93 5.02 -9.76
N TYR A 159 -21.16 5.84 -10.81
CA TYR A 159 -20.50 7.15 -10.93
C TYR A 159 -20.69 8.06 -9.70
N SER A 160 -21.90 8.10 -9.12
CA SER A 160 -22.18 8.96 -7.96
C SER A 160 -21.41 8.51 -6.72
N SER A 161 -21.39 7.20 -6.48
CA SER A 161 -20.64 6.62 -5.34
C SER A 161 -19.13 6.78 -5.53
N ALA A 162 -18.60 6.53 -6.75
CA ALA A 162 -17.19 6.73 -7.06
C ALA A 162 -16.77 8.20 -6.86
N ARG A 163 -17.62 9.14 -7.27
CA ARG A 163 -17.38 10.58 -7.03
C ARG A 163 -17.38 10.93 -5.55
N GLN A 164 -18.34 10.39 -4.77
CA GLN A 164 -18.39 10.62 -3.34
C GLN A 164 -17.12 10.10 -2.65
N ASN A 165 -16.71 8.88 -2.97
CA ASN A 165 -15.49 8.29 -2.43
C ASN A 165 -14.26 9.15 -2.76
N LEU A 166 -14.13 9.60 -4.02
CA LEU A 166 -13.03 10.47 -4.43
C LEU A 166 -13.01 11.80 -3.64
N LEU A 167 -14.17 12.39 -3.35
CA LEU A 167 -14.26 13.64 -2.57
C LEU A 167 -13.85 13.42 -1.10
N GLU A 168 -14.18 12.28 -0.53
CA GLU A 168 -13.78 11.94 0.84
C GLU A 168 -12.26 11.65 0.91
N ASP A 169 -11.73 10.87 -0.02
CA ASP A 169 -10.30 10.59 -0.14
C ASP A 169 -9.50 11.88 -0.35
N TRP A 170 -10.05 12.83 -1.13
CA TRP A 170 -9.39 14.09 -1.39
C TRP A 170 -9.21 14.94 -0.13
N LYS A 171 -10.14 14.91 0.80
CA LYS A 171 -10.00 15.59 2.10
C LYS A 171 -8.80 15.09 2.90
N VAL A 172 -8.52 13.79 2.80
CA VAL A 172 -7.32 13.21 3.44
C VAL A 172 -6.06 13.80 2.80
N PHE A 173 -6.00 13.84 1.47
CA PHE A 173 -4.85 14.42 0.76
C PHE A 173 -4.69 15.92 1.02
N GLU A 174 -5.78 16.68 1.12
CA GLU A 174 -5.72 18.11 1.52
C GLU A 174 -5.13 18.26 2.92
N GLY A 175 -5.51 17.40 3.87
CA GLY A 175 -4.94 17.38 5.21
C GLY A 175 -3.43 17.14 5.21
N GLU A 176 -2.97 16.15 4.45
CA GLU A 176 -1.55 15.82 4.30
C GLU A 176 -0.77 16.95 3.60
N GLN A 177 -1.34 17.56 2.57
CA GLN A 177 -0.74 18.72 1.91
C GLN A 177 -0.56 19.88 2.88
N GLN A 178 -1.60 20.20 3.67
CA GLN A 178 -1.55 21.26 4.65
C GLN A 178 -0.51 20.99 5.74
N PHE A 179 -0.43 19.76 6.21
CA PHE A 179 0.58 19.34 7.18
C PHE A 179 2.01 19.57 6.64
N ILE A 180 2.30 19.20 5.40
CA ILE A 180 3.61 19.41 4.77
C ILE A 180 3.88 20.90 4.58
N ILE A 181 2.89 21.70 4.18
CA ILE A 181 3.03 23.14 4.01
C ILE A 181 3.40 23.78 5.35
N GLU A 182 2.66 23.50 6.41
CA GLU A 182 2.84 24.13 7.71
C GLU A 182 4.13 23.73 8.40
N HIS A 183 4.48 22.45 8.36
CA HIS A 183 5.58 21.92 9.15
C HIS A 183 6.91 21.83 8.40
N PHE A 184 6.90 22.00 7.08
CA PHE A 184 8.11 21.86 6.27
C PHE A 184 8.30 23.01 5.28
N LEU A 185 7.37 23.20 4.34
CA LEU A 185 7.60 24.09 3.21
C LEU A 185 7.78 25.54 3.62
N ASN A 186 7.01 26.04 4.60
CA ASN A 186 7.14 27.38 5.11
C ASN A 186 8.57 27.65 5.63
N PHE A 187 9.11 26.73 6.44
CA PHE A 187 10.47 26.87 6.99
C PHE A 187 11.54 26.82 5.90
N VAL A 188 11.42 25.87 4.98
CA VAL A 188 12.37 25.72 3.87
C VAL A 188 12.39 26.97 2.98
N LEU A 189 11.22 27.52 2.65
CA LEU A 189 11.14 28.72 1.84
C LEU A 189 11.79 29.92 2.54
N GLU A 190 11.50 30.10 3.82
CA GLU A 190 12.09 31.19 4.62
C GLU A 190 13.61 31.08 4.68
N ASP A 191 14.15 29.89 4.89
CA ASP A 191 15.59 29.66 4.95
C ASP A 191 16.26 29.84 3.59
N VAL A 192 15.67 29.31 2.52
CA VAL A 192 16.22 29.43 1.16
C VAL A 192 16.23 30.90 0.72
N VAL A 193 15.15 31.63 0.92
CA VAL A 193 15.07 33.07 0.53
C VAL A 193 16.05 33.89 1.35
N THR A 194 16.17 33.62 2.65
CA THR A 194 17.11 34.31 3.54
C THR A 194 18.55 34.03 3.12
N ALA A 195 18.90 32.79 2.85
CA ALA A 195 20.23 32.40 2.37
C ALA A 195 20.54 33.01 1.02
N ALA A 196 19.58 33.05 0.10
CA ALA A 196 19.73 33.70 -1.21
C ALA A 196 19.96 35.22 -1.08
N TYR A 197 19.26 35.87 -0.15
CA TYR A 197 19.50 37.29 0.16
C TYR A 197 20.91 37.54 0.68
N LEU A 198 21.34 36.77 1.68
CA LEU A 198 22.69 36.87 2.26
C LEU A 198 23.79 36.57 1.23
N ALA A 199 23.55 35.68 0.31
CA ALA A 199 24.47 35.35 -0.78
C ALA A 199 24.47 36.38 -1.94
N GLY A 200 23.64 37.45 -1.85
CA GLY A 200 23.52 38.44 -2.91
C GLY A 200 22.89 37.96 -4.21
N ARG A 201 22.17 36.82 -4.16
CA ARG A 201 21.52 36.24 -5.34
C ARG A 201 20.16 36.87 -5.67
N LEU A 202 19.68 37.79 -4.83
CA LEU A 202 18.42 38.53 -5.03
C LEU A 202 18.73 39.98 -5.40
N PRO A 203 18.94 40.31 -6.68
CA PRO A 203 19.43 41.64 -7.09
C PRO A 203 18.46 42.81 -6.79
N HIS A 204 17.18 42.48 -6.67
CA HIS A 204 16.11 43.48 -6.39
C HIS A 204 15.56 43.43 -4.98
N ALA A 205 16.23 42.71 -4.07
CA ALA A 205 15.76 42.59 -2.70
C ALA A 205 15.83 43.95 -1.98
N PRO A 206 14.82 44.26 -1.15
CA PRO A 206 14.81 45.50 -0.35
C PRO A 206 16.01 45.52 0.60
N LYS A 207 16.61 46.70 0.81
CA LYS A 207 17.75 46.86 1.73
C LYS A 207 17.39 46.59 3.20
N ASP A 208 16.11 46.73 3.54
CA ASP A 208 15.54 46.48 4.86
C ASP A 208 14.96 45.07 5.02
N PHE A 209 15.29 44.13 4.09
CA PHE A 209 14.78 42.78 4.08
C PHE A 209 14.94 42.09 5.45
N MET A 210 16.14 42.13 6.02
CA MET A 210 16.40 41.46 7.31
C MET A 210 15.62 42.09 8.49
N ALA A 211 15.40 43.39 8.45
CA ALA A 211 14.63 44.08 9.48
C ALA A 211 13.11 43.82 9.38
N ASN A 212 12.61 43.63 8.17
CA ASN A 212 11.19 43.42 7.88
C ASN A 212 10.91 42.05 7.24
N ARG A 213 11.66 41.01 7.63
CA ARG A 213 11.63 39.67 7.06
C ARG A 213 10.21 39.12 6.93
N GLN A 214 9.40 39.19 7.99
CA GLN A 214 8.02 38.65 8.00
C GLN A 214 7.09 39.33 6.96
N LYS A 215 7.35 40.61 6.63
CA LYS A 215 6.57 41.34 5.63
C LYS A 215 6.88 40.84 4.21
N TYR A 216 8.17 40.59 3.92
CA TYR A 216 8.62 40.22 2.59
C TYR A 216 8.51 38.72 2.31
N LEU A 217 8.42 37.88 3.34
CA LEU A 217 8.24 36.42 3.24
C LEU A 217 6.76 36.00 3.27
N LYS A 218 5.84 36.93 3.21
CA LYS A 218 4.42 36.56 3.07
C LYS A 218 4.21 35.85 1.77
N HIS A 219 3.75 34.63 1.87
CA HIS A 219 3.49 33.73 0.74
C HIS A 219 2.29 32.83 1.03
N GLU A 220 1.81 32.15 0.03
CA GLU A 220 0.76 31.16 0.10
C GLU A 220 1.16 29.99 -0.81
N PHE A 221 1.19 28.79 -0.25
CA PHE A 221 1.39 27.58 -1.06
C PHE A 221 0.04 27.14 -1.61
N ILE A 222 0.00 26.92 -2.90
CA ILE A 222 -1.18 26.39 -3.58
C ILE A 222 -0.91 24.89 -3.82
N GLY A 223 -1.61 24.03 -3.08
CA GLY A 223 -1.55 22.59 -3.26
C GLY A 223 -2.13 22.14 -4.60
N GLN A 224 -1.90 20.90 -4.97
CA GLN A 224 -2.54 20.32 -6.14
C GLN A 224 -4.05 20.29 -5.92
N GLY A 225 -4.81 20.86 -6.85
CA GLY A 225 -6.26 20.87 -6.81
C GLY A 225 -6.91 19.54 -7.23
N LEU A 226 -8.15 19.34 -6.81
CA LEU A 226 -8.95 18.19 -7.23
C LEU A 226 -9.11 18.18 -8.76
N PRO A 227 -8.82 17.06 -9.45
CA PRO A 227 -9.08 16.94 -10.87
C PRO A 227 -10.58 17.05 -11.19
N TRP A 228 -10.90 17.74 -12.28
CA TRP A 228 -12.29 17.85 -12.72
C TRP A 228 -12.80 16.50 -13.23
N ILE A 229 -13.92 16.06 -12.68
CA ILE A 229 -14.60 14.85 -13.10
C ILE A 229 -15.59 15.16 -14.25
N ASP A 230 -16.31 16.28 -14.11
CA ASP A 230 -17.27 16.77 -15.14
C ASP A 230 -17.02 18.28 -15.37
N PRO A 231 -16.15 18.62 -16.34
CA PRO A 231 -15.74 20.00 -16.57
C PRO A 231 -16.89 20.95 -16.89
N LEU A 232 -17.93 20.47 -17.56
CA LEU A 232 -19.07 21.29 -17.94
C LEU A 232 -19.91 21.69 -16.72
N LYS A 233 -20.29 20.72 -15.88
CA LYS A 233 -21.09 20.98 -14.69
C LYS A 233 -20.32 21.83 -13.68
N GLU A 234 -19.02 21.59 -13.53
CA GLU A 234 -18.18 22.37 -12.63
C GLU A 234 -18.00 23.81 -13.12
N ALA A 235 -17.84 24.03 -14.43
CA ALA A 235 -17.79 25.37 -14.99
C ALA A 235 -19.11 26.13 -14.80
N GLN A 236 -20.25 25.47 -14.99
CA GLN A 236 -21.58 26.06 -14.74
C GLN A 236 -21.76 26.39 -13.25
N ALA A 237 -21.38 25.49 -12.34
CA ALA A 237 -21.43 25.74 -10.91
C ALA A 237 -20.56 26.94 -10.51
N ASN A 238 -19.33 27.01 -11.02
CA ASN A 238 -18.41 28.11 -10.76
C ASN A 238 -18.97 29.46 -11.31
N GLN A 239 -19.61 29.44 -12.47
CA GLN A 239 -20.26 30.63 -13.04
C GLN A 239 -21.36 31.16 -12.09
N VAL A 240 -22.21 30.25 -11.59
CA VAL A 240 -23.28 30.63 -10.64
C VAL A 240 -22.67 31.15 -9.33
N MET A 241 -21.67 30.48 -8.77
CA MET A 241 -21.04 30.91 -7.52
C MET A 241 -20.32 32.25 -7.65
N LEU A 242 -19.67 32.54 -8.79
CA LEU A 242 -19.11 33.84 -9.09
C LEU A 242 -20.19 34.93 -9.18
N ALA A 243 -21.28 34.63 -9.91
CA ALA A 243 -22.38 35.61 -10.08
C ALA A 243 -23.10 35.91 -8.76
N THR A 244 -23.13 34.97 -7.82
CA THR A 244 -23.72 35.13 -6.48
C THR A 244 -22.73 35.65 -5.45
N GLY A 245 -21.47 35.90 -5.82
CA GLY A 245 -20.43 36.40 -4.88
C GLY A 245 -19.96 35.35 -3.83
N GLN A 246 -20.26 34.06 -4.01
CA GLN A 246 -19.86 33.02 -3.07
C GLN A 246 -18.38 32.65 -3.18
N ILE A 247 -17.78 32.81 -4.36
CA ILE A 247 -16.37 32.53 -4.62
C ILE A 247 -15.77 33.66 -5.48
N THR A 248 -14.44 33.78 -5.40
CA THR A 248 -13.66 34.69 -6.26
C THR A 248 -12.96 33.92 -7.38
N LEU A 249 -12.47 34.65 -8.40
CA LEU A 249 -11.64 34.01 -9.45
C LEU A 249 -10.37 33.42 -8.85
N LYS A 250 -9.75 34.09 -7.86
CA LYS A 250 -8.59 33.55 -7.15
C LYS A 250 -8.89 32.18 -6.53
N ASP A 251 -10.04 32.02 -5.87
CA ASP A 251 -10.43 30.75 -5.26
C ASP A 251 -10.62 29.63 -6.29
N ILE A 252 -11.16 29.97 -7.48
CA ILE A 252 -11.33 29.00 -8.58
C ILE A 252 -9.97 28.52 -9.10
N TYR A 253 -9.01 29.43 -9.25
CA TYR A 253 -7.66 29.07 -9.71
C TYR A 253 -6.91 28.28 -8.64
N ALA A 254 -7.00 28.68 -7.38
CA ALA A 254 -6.39 27.97 -6.25
C ALA A 254 -6.93 26.53 -6.14
N LYS A 255 -8.26 26.32 -6.29
CA LYS A 255 -8.85 24.97 -6.32
C LYS A 255 -8.34 24.10 -7.46
N LYS A 256 -7.80 24.69 -8.52
CA LYS A 256 -7.16 23.99 -9.64
C LYS A 256 -5.66 23.80 -9.45
N GLY A 257 -5.10 24.21 -8.31
CA GLY A 257 -3.67 24.21 -8.08
C GLY A 257 -2.91 25.21 -8.95
N LYS A 258 -3.52 26.31 -9.31
CA LYS A 258 -2.93 27.37 -10.15
C LYS A 258 -2.95 28.70 -9.43
N ASP A 259 -1.89 29.46 -9.63
CA ASP A 259 -1.88 30.88 -9.26
C ASP A 259 -2.64 31.70 -10.30
N TRP A 260 -3.23 32.83 -9.86
CA TRP A 260 -4.03 33.72 -10.69
C TRP A 260 -3.30 34.98 -11.04
#